data_a07661decce74cc8f7d368ca0c5295ef
#
_entry.id   a07661decce74cc8f7d368ca0c5295ef
#
_cell.length_a   1.000
_cell.length_b   1.000
_cell.length_c   1.000
_cell.angle_alpha   90.00
_cell.angle_beta   90.00
_cell.angle_gamma   90.00
#
_symmetry.space_group_name_H-M   'P 1'
#
loop_
_entity.id
_entity.type
_entity.pdbx_description
1 polymer ?
#
loop_
_entity_poly.entity_id
_entity_poly.type
_entity_poly.pdbx_seq_one_letter_code
_entity_poly.pdbx_strand_id
1 'polypeptide(L)'
;MVGFIFSTALMAQVVPSPLAEGVKFLNYEKNKTALNFFKEAYDKNPGDGETTFWYGQAMLAQNYNGISTTESIQNAKELFQKSLQAKGNDPWLLVGMSHIQSLEGADVNAVKQNLEVAITSTLNTKGKYKGKPNQDIINAIGYVFAELPISIGDHKYAIDKLKETVSAYDVVNASLYLNLGINYLKLGGGENGGDAVTAFQNAINADAKNAYAYYRIGKVYQTQNNKESLDEYFNKAIAADPAIAPVYFSLYTYYAEVSTNIAKTNLDLFLQYADKDPIFEYFSADYLFRSGQFEQSLEKAKAMEAAGSLTIFPGLAVLLAKNYDKKGDSVLAKSYIEPYITNTTADKLINTDYEIAVKVLSKFSGSQATLVVILEKAIAADTAKVNKLKYYKLGYEMLEKTNMYADELKWYANYSALRGVKDEVYYYKTTSIAINAKEGALASTTAKEYIAAFPDKPNGYSMNVRAARILDTANNLGILFEAVNVQNEFLLKDLTKNKQALINNYYTLIGYYNETKGYENAVLMCDKVLEIVPEDPTTLQAKGMFIKNIEIIKKMQNSKGGVPAPPVEKPAADTTQTKKG
;
A
#
# COMPACT_ATOMS: atom_id res chain seq x y z
N MET A 1 23.56 -26.82 -62.38
CA MET A 1 22.64 -25.75 -61.99
C MET A 1 21.44 -26.36 -61.28
N VAL A 2 21.43 -26.44 -59.97
CA VAL A 2 20.31 -27.00 -59.19
C VAL A 2 19.50 -25.78 -58.71
N GLY A 3 18.31 -25.64 -59.31
CA GLY A 3 17.40 -24.57 -58.96
C GLY A 3 16.70 -24.89 -57.64
N PHE A 4 16.97 -24.09 -56.59
CA PHE A 4 16.18 -24.08 -55.35
C PHE A 4 14.87 -23.34 -55.64
N ILE A 5 13.77 -24.08 -55.69
CA ILE A 5 12.42 -23.50 -55.65
C ILE A 5 12.12 -23.13 -54.19
N PHE A 6 12.18 -21.85 -53.86
CA PHE A 6 11.61 -21.33 -52.61
C PHE A 6 10.09 -21.36 -52.76
N SER A 7 9.46 -22.37 -52.15
CA SER A 7 8.03 -22.37 -51.91
C SER A 7 7.73 -21.38 -50.79
N THR A 8 7.30 -20.15 -51.13
CA THR A 8 6.65 -19.24 -50.17
C THR A 8 5.29 -19.83 -49.86
N ALA A 9 5.19 -20.48 -48.71
CA ALA A 9 3.88 -20.82 -48.15
C ALA A 9 3.14 -19.49 -47.87
N LEU A 10 2.12 -19.22 -48.69
CA LEU A 10 1.17 -18.14 -48.43
C LEU A 10 0.44 -18.52 -47.14
N MET A 11 0.80 -17.92 -46.01
CA MET A 11 0.02 -18.02 -44.80
C MET A 11 -1.34 -17.39 -45.11
N ALA A 12 -2.42 -18.17 -45.01
CA ALA A 12 -3.77 -17.65 -45.13
C ALA A 12 -3.98 -16.62 -44.00
N GLN A 13 -3.97 -15.34 -44.33
CA GLN A 13 -4.31 -14.28 -43.36
C GLN A 13 -5.80 -14.34 -43.05
N VAL A 14 -6.17 -14.32 -41.78
CA VAL A 14 -7.54 -14.10 -41.35
C VAL A 14 -7.95 -12.70 -41.84
N VAL A 15 -9.03 -12.60 -42.59
CA VAL A 15 -9.58 -11.31 -43.02
C VAL A 15 -10.15 -10.62 -41.75
N PRO A 16 -9.66 -9.43 -41.38
CA PRO A 16 -10.18 -8.73 -40.20
C PRO A 16 -11.67 -8.47 -40.35
N SER A 17 -12.44 -8.62 -39.26
CA SER A 17 -13.84 -8.17 -39.21
C SER A 17 -13.92 -6.67 -39.57
N PRO A 18 -14.95 -6.21 -40.27
CA PRO A 18 -15.21 -4.77 -40.46
C PRO A 18 -15.28 -3.99 -39.15
N LEU A 19 -15.52 -4.65 -38.02
CA LEU A 19 -15.61 -4.08 -36.69
C LEU A 19 -14.27 -4.06 -35.94
N ALA A 20 -13.20 -4.63 -36.52
CA ALA A 20 -11.89 -4.75 -35.86
C ALA A 20 -11.30 -3.41 -35.43
N GLU A 21 -11.53 -2.33 -36.17
CA GLU A 21 -11.09 -0.99 -35.79
C GLU A 21 -11.79 -0.48 -34.53
N GLY A 22 -13.08 -0.76 -34.37
CA GLY A 22 -13.84 -0.44 -33.15
C GLY A 22 -13.32 -1.22 -31.92
N VAL A 23 -12.99 -2.50 -32.10
CA VAL A 23 -12.38 -3.33 -31.06
C VAL A 23 -10.99 -2.80 -30.69
N LYS A 24 -10.21 -2.34 -31.68
CA LYS A 24 -8.93 -1.67 -31.44
C LYS A 24 -9.11 -0.40 -30.60
N PHE A 25 -10.16 0.41 -30.85
CA PHE A 25 -10.45 1.58 -30.02
C PHE A 25 -10.75 1.20 -28.55
N LEU A 26 -11.51 0.12 -28.30
CA LEU A 26 -11.73 -0.40 -26.95
C LEU A 26 -10.41 -0.81 -26.30
N ASN A 27 -9.55 -1.57 -26.99
CA ASN A 27 -8.24 -1.96 -26.49
C ASN A 27 -7.33 -0.75 -26.18
N TYR A 28 -7.50 0.36 -26.89
CA TYR A 28 -6.72 1.60 -26.69
C TYR A 28 -7.38 2.55 -25.69
N GLU A 29 -8.44 2.09 -24.98
CA GLU A 29 -9.19 2.89 -24.00
C GLU A 29 -9.80 4.18 -24.61
N LYS A 30 -10.00 4.15 -25.95
CA LYS A 30 -10.70 5.21 -26.70
C LYS A 30 -12.21 4.97 -26.68
N ASN A 31 -12.78 4.96 -25.49
CA ASN A 31 -14.12 4.47 -25.25
C ASN A 31 -15.21 5.30 -25.94
N LYS A 32 -15.07 6.64 -25.99
CA LYS A 32 -15.99 7.53 -26.69
C LYS A 32 -15.91 7.33 -28.21
N THR A 33 -14.69 7.19 -28.73
CA THR A 33 -14.46 6.88 -30.15
C THR A 33 -15.05 5.52 -30.51
N ALA A 34 -14.82 4.49 -29.68
CA ALA A 34 -15.40 3.15 -29.88
C ALA A 34 -16.93 3.18 -29.84
N LEU A 35 -17.54 3.88 -28.88
CA LEU A 35 -18.98 4.01 -28.77
C LEU A 35 -19.60 4.63 -30.03
N ASN A 36 -19.03 5.72 -30.54
CA ASN A 36 -19.50 6.36 -31.76
C ASN A 36 -19.35 5.46 -32.98
N PHE A 37 -18.19 4.78 -33.08
CA PHE A 37 -17.93 3.84 -34.18
C PHE A 37 -18.96 2.70 -34.21
N PHE A 38 -19.19 2.05 -33.10
CA PHE A 38 -20.16 0.94 -33.04
C PHE A 38 -21.60 1.40 -33.13
N LYS A 39 -21.92 2.62 -32.65
CA LYS A 39 -23.23 3.22 -32.85
C LYS A 39 -23.53 3.43 -34.34
N GLU A 40 -22.57 3.98 -35.08
CA GLU A 40 -22.75 4.17 -36.54
C GLU A 40 -22.86 2.83 -37.27
N ALA A 41 -22.13 1.81 -36.87
CA ALA A 41 -22.23 0.45 -37.41
C ALA A 41 -23.62 -0.15 -37.12
N TYR A 42 -24.11 -0.02 -35.89
CA TYR A 42 -25.41 -0.49 -35.45
C TYR A 42 -26.55 0.23 -36.18
N ASP A 43 -26.47 1.55 -36.31
CA ASP A 43 -27.50 2.35 -37.02
C ASP A 43 -27.63 1.94 -38.50
N LYS A 44 -26.54 1.48 -39.13
CA LYS A 44 -26.53 0.94 -40.50
C LYS A 44 -27.12 -0.47 -40.60
N ASN A 45 -26.93 -1.29 -39.56
CA ASN A 45 -27.41 -2.67 -39.53
C ASN A 45 -27.86 -3.11 -38.10
N PRO A 46 -28.98 -2.57 -37.61
CA PRO A 46 -29.46 -2.87 -36.26
C PRO A 46 -29.90 -4.32 -36.06
N GLY A 47 -29.96 -5.06 -37.18
CA GLY A 47 -30.25 -6.49 -37.16
C GLY A 47 -29.04 -7.41 -37.02
N ASP A 48 -27.81 -6.92 -37.00
CA ASP A 48 -26.60 -7.76 -36.88
C ASP A 48 -26.22 -8.00 -35.41
N GLY A 49 -26.11 -9.31 -35.05
CA GLY A 49 -25.80 -9.71 -33.66
C GLY A 49 -24.42 -9.29 -33.21
N GLU A 50 -23.39 -9.44 -34.07
CA GLU A 50 -22.01 -9.06 -33.77
C GLU A 50 -21.91 -7.55 -33.54
N THR A 51 -22.46 -6.74 -34.44
CA THR A 51 -22.48 -5.28 -34.31
C THR A 51 -23.20 -4.84 -33.04
N THR A 52 -24.34 -5.46 -32.74
CA THR A 52 -25.10 -5.18 -31.51
C THR A 52 -24.31 -5.54 -30.25
N PHE A 53 -23.62 -6.67 -30.25
CA PHE A 53 -22.76 -7.08 -29.16
C PHE A 53 -21.68 -6.04 -28.89
N TRP A 54 -20.90 -5.69 -29.91
CA TRP A 54 -19.81 -4.72 -29.74
C TRP A 54 -20.32 -3.32 -29.38
N TYR A 55 -21.50 -2.90 -29.87
CA TYR A 55 -22.10 -1.64 -29.43
C TYR A 55 -22.45 -1.68 -27.95
N GLY A 56 -23.03 -2.76 -27.45
CA GLY A 56 -23.28 -2.96 -26.04
C GLY A 56 -22.00 -2.99 -25.20
N GLN A 57 -20.93 -3.64 -25.69
CA GLN A 57 -19.63 -3.61 -25.02
C GLN A 57 -19.05 -2.19 -24.94
N ALA A 58 -19.21 -1.39 -26.01
CA ALA A 58 -18.77 0.00 -26.01
C ALA A 58 -19.59 0.88 -25.05
N MET A 59 -20.89 0.58 -24.86
CA MET A 59 -21.69 1.22 -23.79
C MET A 59 -21.14 0.88 -22.39
N LEU A 60 -20.82 -0.40 -22.14
CA LEU A 60 -20.26 -0.84 -20.87
C LEU A 60 -18.87 -0.25 -20.61
N ALA A 61 -18.09 0.02 -21.65
CA ALA A 61 -16.79 0.68 -21.57
C ALA A 61 -16.90 2.16 -21.21
N GLN A 62 -18.10 2.79 -21.25
CA GLN A 62 -18.34 4.12 -20.70
C GLN A 62 -18.36 4.01 -19.16
N ASN A 63 -17.19 3.89 -18.59
CA ASN A 63 -16.98 3.60 -17.18
C ASN A 63 -16.16 4.68 -16.49
N TYR A 64 -16.15 4.63 -15.16
CA TYR A 64 -15.26 5.41 -14.34
C TYR A 64 -14.32 4.46 -13.59
N ASN A 65 -13.01 4.68 -13.72
CA ASN A 65 -11.97 3.81 -13.12
C ASN A 65 -12.10 2.32 -13.48
N GLY A 66 -12.53 2.02 -14.70
CA GLY A 66 -12.67 0.63 -15.19
C GLY A 66 -13.89 -0.11 -14.65
N ILE A 67 -14.81 0.59 -13.98
CA ILE A 67 -16.07 0.01 -13.48
C ILE A 67 -17.23 0.61 -14.27
N SER A 68 -18.01 -0.26 -14.94
CA SER A 68 -19.21 0.16 -15.65
C SER A 68 -20.21 0.82 -14.70
N THR A 69 -20.76 1.96 -15.11
CA THR A 69 -21.76 2.67 -14.31
C THR A 69 -23.10 1.95 -14.34
N THR A 70 -23.96 2.19 -13.34
CA THR A 70 -25.34 1.64 -13.34
C THR A 70 -26.08 2.03 -14.61
N GLU A 71 -25.91 3.25 -15.09
CA GLU A 71 -26.52 3.73 -16.33
C GLU A 71 -25.99 2.98 -17.56
N SER A 72 -24.67 2.78 -17.67
CA SER A 72 -24.10 2.06 -18.81
C SER A 72 -24.54 0.60 -18.84
N ILE A 73 -24.64 -0.06 -17.69
CA ILE A 73 -25.17 -1.43 -17.56
C ILE A 73 -26.63 -1.48 -18.00
N GLN A 74 -27.46 -0.56 -17.53
CA GLN A 74 -28.86 -0.50 -17.89
C GLN A 74 -29.08 -0.27 -19.40
N ASN A 75 -28.37 0.68 -20.00
CA ASN A 75 -28.45 0.98 -21.42
C ASN A 75 -28.04 -0.24 -22.29
N ALA A 76 -26.95 -0.91 -21.94
CA ALA A 76 -26.51 -2.12 -22.65
C ALA A 76 -27.50 -3.29 -22.46
N LYS A 77 -28.07 -3.43 -21.26
CA LYS A 77 -29.10 -4.43 -20.97
C LYS A 77 -30.33 -4.25 -21.84
N GLU A 78 -30.85 -3.03 -21.92
CA GLU A 78 -32.02 -2.70 -22.76
C GLU A 78 -31.75 -2.98 -24.22
N LEU A 79 -30.58 -2.61 -24.74
CA LEU A 79 -30.15 -2.92 -26.09
C LEU A 79 -30.20 -4.43 -26.37
N PHE A 80 -29.56 -5.24 -25.52
CA PHE A 80 -29.51 -6.69 -25.69
C PHE A 80 -30.87 -7.35 -25.52
N GLN A 81 -31.68 -6.95 -24.54
CA GLN A 81 -33.03 -7.49 -24.34
C GLN A 81 -33.93 -7.24 -25.52
N LYS A 82 -33.98 -5.99 -26.02
CA LYS A 82 -34.76 -5.61 -27.20
C LYS A 82 -34.34 -6.42 -28.42
N SER A 83 -33.02 -6.61 -28.61
CA SER A 83 -32.51 -7.34 -29.76
C SER A 83 -32.79 -8.85 -29.66
N LEU A 84 -32.72 -9.46 -28.46
CA LEU A 84 -33.11 -10.85 -28.21
C LEU A 84 -34.61 -11.09 -28.44
N GLN A 85 -35.46 -10.15 -28.05
CA GLN A 85 -36.90 -10.22 -28.33
C GLN A 85 -37.19 -10.27 -29.84
N ALA A 86 -36.42 -9.54 -30.63
CA ALA A 86 -36.57 -9.51 -32.09
C ALA A 86 -35.98 -10.69 -32.80
N LYS A 87 -34.90 -11.30 -32.27
CA LYS A 87 -34.06 -12.31 -32.96
C LYS A 87 -34.02 -13.70 -32.32
N GLY A 88 -34.60 -13.84 -31.12
CA GLY A 88 -34.47 -15.10 -30.35
C GLY A 88 -33.06 -15.31 -29.82
N ASN A 89 -32.60 -16.55 -29.81
CA ASN A 89 -31.32 -16.97 -29.23
C ASN A 89 -30.11 -16.65 -30.13
N ASP A 90 -29.95 -15.40 -30.56
CA ASP A 90 -28.75 -14.98 -31.27
C ASP A 90 -27.51 -15.17 -30.39
N PRO A 91 -26.46 -15.90 -30.83
CA PRO A 91 -25.31 -16.26 -29.98
C PRO A 91 -24.51 -15.05 -29.46
N TRP A 92 -24.35 -13.99 -30.25
CA TRP A 92 -23.68 -12.78 -29.85
C TRP A 92 -24.43 -12.06 -28.73
N LEU A 93 -25.77 -12.01 -28.87
CA LEU A 93 -26.63 -11.36 -27.87
C LEU A 93 -26.68 -12.16 -26.57
N LEU A 94 -26.63 -13.50 -26.64
CA LEU A 94 -26.51 -14.35 -25.45
C LEU A 94 -25.21 -14.10 -24.70
N VAL A 95 -24.08 -13.95 -25.40
CA VAL A 95 -22.79 -13.57 -24.80
C VAL A 95 -22.88 -12.18 -24.17
N GLY A 96 -23.48 -11.19 -24.86
CA GLY A 96 -23.69 -9.85 -24.33
C GLY A 96 -24.54 -9.83 -23.06
N MET A 97 -25.68 -10.56 -23.05
CA MET A 97 -26.51 -10.69 -21.84
C MET A 97 -25.80 -11.42 -20.71
N SER A 98 -24.94 -12.38 -21.00
CA SER A 98 -24.13 -13.06 -19.99
C SER A 98 -23.16 -12.11 -19.30
N HIS A 99 -22.62 -11.11 -20.04
CA HIS A 99 -21.82 -10.04 -19.42
C HIS A 99 -22.66 -9.22 -18.43
N ILE A 100 -23.85 -8.75 -18.86
CA ILE A 100 -24.77 -8.00 -17.99
C ILE A 100 -25.13 -8.81 -16.74
N GLN A 101 -25.53 -10.06 -16.90
CA GLN A 101 -25.90 -10.94 -15.79
C GLN A 101 -24.76 -11.13 -14.79
N SER A 102 -23.51 -11.27 -15.28
CA SER A 102 -22.34 -11.32 -14.41
C SER A 102 -22.13 -10.04 -13.62
N LEU A 103 -22.28 -8.87 -14.24
CA LEU A 103 -22.17 -7.56 -13.57
C LEU A 103 -23.28 -7.34 -12.54
N GLU A 104 -24.47 -7.92 -12.75
CA GLU A 104 -25.61 -7.87 -11.82
C GLU A 104 -25.54 -8.95 -10.71
N GLY A 105 -24.51 -9.81 -10.70
CA GLY A 105 -24.32 -10.83 -9.67
C GLY A 105 -25.19 -12.06 -9.84
N ALA A 106 -25.58 -12.41 -11.06
CA ALA A 106 -26.31 -13.65 -11.33
C ALA A 106 -25.49 -14.91 -11.01
N ASP A 107 -26.17 -16.04 -10.81
CA ASP A 107 -25.54 -17.32 -10.58
C ASP A 107 -24.59 -17.70 -11.73
N VAL A 108 -23.35 -18.03 -11.40
CA VAL A 108 -22.30 -18.33 -12.39
C VAL A 108 -22.66 -19.51 -13.28
N ASN A 109 -23.37 -20.52 -12.79
CA ASN A 109 -23.75 -21.68 -13.60
C ASN A 109 -24.86 -21.31 -14.59
N ALA A 110 -25.79 -20.43 -14.20
CA ALA A 110 -26.82 -19.91 -15.12
C ALA A 110 -26.19 -19.09 -16.25
N VAL A 111 -25.19 -18.24 -15.94
CA VAL A 111 -24.41 -17.49 -16.94
C VAL A 111 -23.72 -18.46 -17.90
N LYS A 112 -23.02 -19.49 -17.38
CA LYS A 112 -22.34 -20.51 -18.21
C LYS A 112 -23.30 -21.25 -19.11
N GLN A 113 -24.52 -21.60 -18.65
CA GLN A 113 -25.53 -22.28 -19.50
C GLN A 113 -25.87 -21.44 -20.73
N ASN A 114 -26.07 -20.13 -20.59
CA ASN A 114 -26.31 -19.24 -21.73
C ASN A 114 -25.14 -19.21 -22.69
N LEU A 115 -23.90 -19.18 -22.17
CA LEU A 115 -22.69 -19.23 -23.00
C LEU A 115 -22.55 -20.56 -23.72
N GLU A 116 -22.87 -21.69 -23.10
CA GLU A 116 -22.84 -23.02 -23.77
C GLU A 116 -23.90 -23.13 -24.87
N VAL A 117 -25.06 -22.45 -24.73
CA VAL A 117 -26.06 -22.34 -25.82
C VAL A 117 -25.46 -21.55 -26.99
N ALA A 118 -24.79 -20.42 -26.73
CA ALA A 118 -24.13 -19.63 -27.76
C ALA A 118 -23.05 -20.43 -28.50
N ILE A 119 -22.22 -21.20 -27.74
CA ILE A 119 -21.18 -22.05 -28.32
C ILE A 119 -21.78 -23.16 -29.19
N THR A 120 -22.74 -23.91 -28.64
CA THR A 120 -23.29 -25.12 -29.33
C THR A 120 -24.09 -24.75 -30.58
N SER A 121 -24.81 -23.62 -30.57
CA SER A 121 -25.56 -23.11 -31.73
C SER A 121 -24.66 -22.64 -32.89
N THR A 122 -23.37 -22.42 -32.63
CA THR A 122 -22.39 -21.92 -33.61
C THR A 122 -21.30 -22.89 -33.95
N LEU A 123 -21.43 -24.16 -33.58
CA LEU A 123 -20.48 -25.20 -34.00
C LEU A 123 -20.40 -25.29 -35.54
N ASN A 124 -19.20 -25.41 -36.06
CA ASN A 124 -18.98 -25.60 -37.49
C ASN A 124 -19.70 -26.84 -37.97
N THR A 125 -20.56 -26.71 -38.96
CA THR A 125 -21.39 -27.84 -39.47
C THR A 125 -20.74 -28.61 -40.57
N LYS A 126 -19.71 -28.05 -41.24
CA LYS A 126 -19.06 -28.62 -42.44
C LYS A 126 -17.53 -28.43 -42.40
N GLY A 127 -16.84 -29.14 -43.28
CA GLY A 127 -15.41 -28.97 -43.51
C GLY A 127 -14.52 -29.57 -42.43
N LYS A 128 -13.23 -29.19 -42.47
CA LYS A 128 -12.16 -29.67 -41.59
C LYS A 128 -12.47 -29.44 -40.09
N TYR A 129 -13.17 -28.37 -39.78
CA TYR A 129 -13.45 -27.95 -38.40
C TYR A 129 -14.87 -28.32 -37.95
N LYS A 130 -15.54 -29.27 -38.61
CA LYS A 130 -16.87 -29.76 -38.23
C LYS A 130 -16.90 -30.14 -36.73
N GLY A 131 -17.89 -29.63 -36.01
CA GLY A 131 -18.07 -29.84 -34.57
C GLY A 131 -17.16 -29.00 -33.68
N LYS A 132 -16.31 -28.12 -34.26
CA LYS A 132 -15.48 -27.20 -33.48
C LYS A 132 -16.21 -25.88 -33.23
N PRO A 133 -15.98 -25.24 -32.05
CA PRO A 133 -16.58 -23.96 -31.71
C PRO A 133 -16.23 -22.86 -32.72
N ASN A 134 -17.13 -21.92 -32.94
CA ASN A 134 -16.84 -20.73 -33.73
C ASN A 134 -15.81 -19.84 -33.01
N GLN A 135 -14.73 -19.45 -33.68
CA GLN A 135 -13.65 -18.65 -33.10
C GLN A 135 -14.12 -17.30 -32.62
N ASP A 136 -15.05 -16.65 -33.33
CA ASP A 136 -15.50 -15.29 -33.02
C ASP A 136 -16.39 -15.27 -31.78
N ILE A 137 -17.26 -16.29 -31.61
CA ILE A 137 -18.07 -16.44 -30.38
C ILE A 137 -17.18 -16.75 -29.15
N ILE A 138 -16.19 -17.63 -29.30
CA ILE A 138 -15.26 -17.89 -28.20
C ILE A 138 -14.39 -16.67 -27.88
N ASN A 139 -14.02 -15.89 -28.92
CA ASN A 139 -13.34 -14.61 -28.71
C ASN A 139 -14.21 -13.60 -27.92
N ALA A 140 -15.48 -13.49 -28.27
CA ALA A 140 -16.42 -12.62 -27.55
C ALA A 140 -16.59 -13.06 -26.08
N ILE A 141 -16.68 -14.37 -25.82
CA ILE A 141 -16.70 -14.92 -24.46
C ILE A 141 -15.40 -14.57 -23.72
N GLY A 142 -14.25 -14.80 -24.35
CA GLY A 142 -12.93 -14.45 -23.80
C GLY A 142 -12.80 -12.97 -23.46
N TYR A 143 -13.31 -12.11 -24.33
CA TYR A 143 -13.37 -10.65 -24.11
C TYR A 143 -14.26 -10.29 -22.91
N VAL A 144 -15.46 -10.83 -22.81
CA VAL A 144 -16.36 -10.59 -21.67
C VAL A 144 -15.67 -10.90 -20.33
N PHE A 145 -15.06 -12.07 -20.22
CA PHE A 145 -14.34 -12.42 -18.99
C PHE A 145 -13.07 -11.58 -18.77
N ALA A 146 -12.40 -11.14 -19.83
CA ALA A 146 -11.27 -10.22 -19.72
C ALA A 146 -11.68 -8.85 -19.17
N GLU A 147 -12.91 -8.39 -19.47
CA GLU A 147 -13.45 -7.12 -18.93
C GLU A 147 -14.03 -7.25 -17.52
N LEU A 148 -14.53 -8.42 -17.12
CA LEU A 148 -15.10 -8.63 -15.79
C LEU A 148 -14.05 -8.43 -14.69
N PRO A 149 -14.45 -7.82 -13.53
CA PRO A 149 -13.61 -7.78 -12.34
C PRO A 149 -13.18 -9.18 -11.88
N ILE A 150 -11.98 -9.27 -11.29
CA ILE A 150 -11.41 -10.54 -10.77
C ILE A 150 -12.36 -11.23 -9.78
N SER A 151 -13.11 -10.44 -9.01
CA SER A 151 -14.02 -10.96 -7.97
C SER A 151 -15.28 -11.64 -8.48
N ILE A 152 -15.66 -11.43 -9.75
CA ILE A 152 -16.89 -11.94 -10.34
C ILE A 152 -16.70 -12.75 -11.63
N GLY A 153 -15.54 -12.64 -12.29
CA GLY A 153 -15.25 -13.36 -13.53
C GLY A 153 -14.77 -14.79 -13.27
N ASP A 154 -15.38 -15.81 -13.89
CA ASP A 154 -14.81 -17.16 -13.94
C ASP A 154 -13.75 -17.23 -15.05
N HIS A 155 -12.59 -16.65 -14.78
CA HIS A 155 -11.48 -16.57 -15.73
C HIS A 155 -10.96 -17.95 -16.12
N LYS A 156 -11.07 -18.97 -15.22
CA LYS A 156 -10.69 -20.33 -15.54
C LYS A 156 -11.56 -20.92 -16.64
N TYR A 157 -12.87 -20.74 -16.59
CA TYR A 157 -13.79 -21.18 -17.64
C TYR A 157 -13.42 -20.54 -18.98
N ALA A 158 -13.17 -19.23 -19.02
CA ALA A 158 -12.75 -18.54 -20.22
C ALA A 158 -11.41 -19.10 -20.79
N ILE A 159 -10.42 -19.33 -19.93
CA ILE A 159 -9.12 -19.92 -20.30
C ILE A 159 -9.33 -21.29 -20.92
N ASP A 160 -10.14 -22.15 -20.31
CA ASP A 160 -10.38 -23.52 -20.81
C ASP A 160 -11.02 -23.48 -22.22
N LYS A 161 -12.05 -22.62 -22.44
CA LYS A 161 -12.69 -22.48 -23.78
C LYS A 161 -11.74 -21.88 -24.84
N LEU A 162 -10.96 -20.86 -24.44
CA LEU A 162 -9.96 -20.26 -25.34
C LEU A 162 -8.88 -21.28 -25.73
N LYS A 163 -8.32 -22.02 -24.75
CA LYS A 163 -7.30 -23.07 -25.00
C LYS A 163 -7.81 -24.18 -25.92
N GLU A 164 -9.02 -24.68 -25.66
CA GLU A 164 -9.66 -25.67 -26.53
C GLU A 164 -9.74 -25.16 -27.98
N THR A 165 -10.17 -23.92 -28.15
CA THR A 165 -10.36 -23.32 -29.48
C THR A 165 -9.03 -23.08 -30.19
N VAL A 166 -8.04 -22.45 -29.54
CA VAL A 166 -6.75 -22.20 -30.21
C VAL A 166 -6.00 -23.50 -30.57
N SER A 167 -6.27 -24.59 -29.86
CA SER A 167 -5.71 -25.90 -30.17
C SER A 167 -6.46 -26.64 -31.30
N ALA A 168 -7.68 -26.22 -31.63
CA ALA A 168 -8.54 -26.88 -32.59
C ALA A 168 -8.35 -26.39 -34.03
N TYR A 169 -7.65 -25.25 -34.23
CA TYR A 169 -7.51 -24.59 -35.52
C TYR A 169 -6.06 -24.44 -35.95
N ASP A 170 -5.77 -24.57 -37.25
CA ASP A 170 -4.44 -24.31 -37.80
C ASP A 170 -4.15 -22.82 -37.95
N VAL A 171 -5.20 -22.02 -38.17
CA VAL A 171 -5.12 -20.55 -38.25
C VAL A 171 -6.04 -19.97 -37.17
N VAL A 172 -5.44 -19.25 -36.26
CA VAL A 172 -6.10 -18.72 -35.07
C VAL A 172 -6.11 -17.20 -35.12
N ASN A 173 -7.27 -16.61 -34.84
CA ASN A 173 -7.38 -15.16 -34.71
C ASN A 173 -6.52 -14.67 -33.52
N ALA A 174 -5.69 -13.65 -33.75
CA ALA A 174 -4.80 -13.09 -32.75
C ALA A 174 -5.53 -12.61 -31.45
N SER A 175 -6.80 -12.19 -31.58
CA SER A 175 -7.61 -11.76 -30.44
C SER A 175 -7.95 -12.90 -29.45
N LEU A 176 -8.03 -14.15 -29.90
CA LEU A 176 -8.19 -15.30 -29.00
C LEU A 176 -7.00 -15.45 -28.06
N TYR A 177 -5.79 -15.35 -28.59
CA TYR A 177 -4.56 -15.37 -27.79
C TYR A 177 -4.45 -14.14 -26.88
N LEU A 178 -4.87 -12.97 -27.38
CA LEU A 178 -4.88 -11.74 -26.57
C LEU A 178 -5.80 -11.90 -25.35
N ASN A 179 -7.05 -12.35 -25.57
CA ASN A 179 -8.01 -12.58 -24.50
C ASN A 179 -7.58 -13.71 -23.56
N LEU A 180 -6.92 -14.77 -24.09
CA LEU A 180 -6.33 -15.81 -23.26
C LEU A 180 -5.28 -15.25 -22.30
N GLY A 181 -4.37 -14.41 -22.79
CA GLY A 181 -3.35 -13.77 -21.96
C GLY A 181 -3.95 -12.85 -20.89
N ILE A 182 -4.99 -12.07 -21.23
CA ILE A 182 -5.66 -11.21 -20.26
C ILE A 182 -6.34 -12.03 -19.17
N ASN A 183 -7.03 -13.12 -19.52
CA ASN A 183 -7.68 -13.99 -18.53
C ASN A 183 -6.67 -14.71 -17.64
N TYR A 184 -5.49 -15.10 -18.13
CA TYR A 184 -4.40 -15.60 -17.28
C TYR A 184 -3.96 -14.56 -16.25
N LEU A 185 -3.78 -13.28 -16.64
CA LEU A 185 -3.43 -12.22 -15.71
C LEU A 185 -4.53 -11.97 -14.65
N LYS A 186 -5.79 -12.08 -15.06
CA LYS A 186 -6.94 -11.96 -14.14
C LYS A 186 -7.03 -13.13 -13.15
N LEU A 187 -6.69 -14.36 -13.60
CA LEU A 187 -6.65 -15.51 -12.70
C LEU A 187 -5.57 -15.36 -11.61
N GLY A 188 -4.50 -14.59 -11.88
CA GLY A 188 -3.44 -14.30 -10.92
C GLY A 188 -2.49 -15.47 -10.67
N GLY A 189 -1.53 -15.25 -9.76
CA GLY A 189 -0.47 -16.23 -9.46
C GLY A 189 0.75 -16.12 -10.38
N GLY A 190 1.93 -16.51 -9.85
CA GLY A 190 3.21 -16.33 -10.56
C GLY A 190 3.32 -17.11 -11.87
N GLU A 191 2.77 -18.32 -11.92
CA GLU A 191 2.79 -19.18 -13.12
C GLU A 191 1.94 -18.58 -14.24
N ASN A 192 0.77 -18.04 -13.92
CA ASN A 192 -0.12 -17.44 -14.91
C ASN A 192 0.46 -16.20 -15.61
N GLY A 193 1.40 -15.51 -14.99
CA GLY A 193 2.14 -14.41 -15.63
C GLY A 193 2.97 -14.87 -16.81
N GLY A 194 3.64 -16.02 -16.72
CA GLY A 194 4.39 -16.64 -17.80
C GLY A 194 3.48 -17.12 -18.93
N ASP A 195 2.35 -17.76 -18.58
CA ASP A 195 1.35 -18.21 -19.54
C ASP A 195 0.72 -17.02 -20.29
N ALA A 196 0.47 -15.91 -19.60
CA ALA A 196 -0.02 -14.68 -20.21
C ALA A 196 0.96 -14.12 -21.25
N VAL A 197 2.25 -14.03 -20.92
CA VAL A 197 3.29 -13.57 -21.85
C VAL A 197 3.35 -14.49 -23.06
N THR A 198 3.29 -15.81 -22.86
CA THR A 198 3.26 -16.79 -23.96
C THR A 198 2.05 -16.59 -24.85
N ALA A 199 0.87 -16.38 -24.27
CA ALA A 199 -0.34 -16.11 -25.05
C ALA A 199 -0.24 -14.80 -25.86
N PHE A 200 0.26 -13.71 -25.27
CA PHE A 200 0.49 -12.46 -25.98
C PHE A 200 1.54 -12.61 -27.09
N GLN A 201 2.60 -13.42 -26.88
CA GLN A 201 3.57 -13.72 -27.93
C GLN A 201 2.93 -14.49 -29.08
N ASN A 202 2.00 -15.41 -28.81
CA ASN A 202 1.23 -16.10 -29.84
C ASN A 202 0.29 -15.15 -30.59
N ALA A 203 -0.29 -14.14 -29.89
CA ALA A 203 -1.06 -13.09 -30.57
C ALA A 203 -0.17 -12.27 -31.54
N ILE A 204 1.06 -11.95 -31.16
CA ILE A 204 2.04 -11.29 -32.03
C ILE A 204 2.46 -12.17 -33.21
N ASN A 205 2.64 -13.47 -32.97
CA ASN A 205 2.98 -14.41 -34.06
C ASN A 205 1.84 -14.53 -35.08
N ALA A 206 0.59 -14.44 -34.63
CA ALA A 206 -0.59 -14.44 -35.51
C ALA A 206 -0.81 -13.10 -36.22
N ASP A 207 -0.46 -11.99 -35.57
CA ASP A 207 -0.51 -10.62 -36.11
C ASP A 207 0.65 -9.76 -35.58
N ALA A 208 1.72 -9.67 -36.37
CA ALA A 208 2.92 -8.90 -35.99
C ALA A 208 2.68 -7.40 -35.83
N LYS A 209 1.54 -6.86 -36.26
CA LYS A 209 1.14 -5.48 -36.07
C LYS A 209 0.24 -5.27 -34.83
N ASN A 210 0.02 -6.31 -34.04
CA ASN A 210 -0.79 -6.22 -32.84
C ASN A 210 -0.08 -5.40 -31.74
N ALA A 211 -0.16 -4.08 -31.84
CA ALA A 211 0.45 -3.15 -30.88
C ALA A 211 -0.03 -3.39 -29.45
N TYR A 212 -1.29 -3.79 -29.27
CA TYR A 212 -1.85 -4.03 -27.93
C TYR A 212 -1.26 -5.28 -27.27
N ALA A 213 -0.94 -6.32 -28.01
CA ALA A 213 -0.25 -7.51 -27.47
C ALA A 213 1.17 -7.16 -26.98
N TYR A 214 1.93 -6.36 -27.75
CA TYR A 214 3.22 -5.83 -27.28
C TYR A 214 3.06 -4.99 -26.00
N TYR A 215 2.08 -4.09 -25.96
CA TYR A 215 1.77 -3.30 -24.78
C TYR A 215 1.50 -4.17 -23.55
N ARG A 216 0.69 -5.23 -23.69
CA ARG A 216 0.34 -6.13 -22.59
C ARG A 216 1.56 -6.86 -22.02
N ILE A 217 2.50 -7.29 -22.87
CA ILE A 217 3.78 -7.85 -22.41
C ILE A 217 4.59 -6.78 -21.64
N GLY A 218 4.70 -5.58 -22.18
CA GLY A 218 5.38 -4.47 -21.52
C GLY A 218 4.78 -4.16 -20.14
N LYS A 219 3.44 -4.26 -20.01
CA LYS A 219 2.75 -4.11 -18.70
C LYS A 219 3.13 -5.19 -17.70
N VAL A 220 3.28 -6.44 -18.14
CA VAL A 220 3.75 -7.53 -17.24
C VAL A 220 5.15 -7.20 -16.72
N TYR A 221 6.07 -6.80 -17.58
CA TYR A 221 7.41 -6.41 -17.16
C TYR A 221 7.45 -5.12 -16.32
N GLN A 222 6.52 -4.21 -16.54
CA GLN A 222 6.36 -3.04 -15.67
C GLN A 222 6.04 -3.44 -14.22
N THR A 223 5.15 -4.41 -14.00
CA THR A 223 4.82 -4.92 -12.65
C THR A 223 5.99 -5.63 -11.97
N GLN A 224 6.91 -6.16 -12.76
CA GLN A 224 8.13 -6.83 -12.29
C GLN A 224 9.31 -5.86 -12.09
N ASN A 225 9.13 -4.56 -12.36
CA ASN A 225 10.18 -3.55 -12.38
C ASN A 225 11.35 -3.88 -13.33
N ASN A 226 11.10 -4.69 -14.37
CA ASN A 226 12.08 -5.01 -15.40
C ASN A 226 12.08 -3.93 -16.47
N LYS A 227 12.92 -2.90 -16.27
CA LYS A 227 12.97 -1.72 -17.13
C LYS A 227 13.39 -2.05 -18.58
N GLU A 228 14.36 -2.95 -18.76
CA GLU A 228 14.88 -3.28 -20.09
C GLU A 228 13.78 -3.90 -20.97
N SER A 229 13.10 -4.91 -20.47
CA SER A 229 12.00 -5.56 -21.19
C SER A 229 10.78 -4.65 -21.36
N LEU A 230 10.47 -3.81 -20.34
CA LEU A 230 9.42 -2.81 -20.43
C LEU A 230 9.68 -1.85 -21.61
N ASP A 231 10.88 -1.26 -21.69
CA ASP A 231 11.25 -0.33 -22.74
C ASP A 231 11.22 -1.02 -24.11
N GLU A 232 11.75 -2.24 -24.22
CA GLU A 232 11.73 -3.02 -25.46
C GLU A 232 10.30 -3.22 -25.99
N TYR A 233 9.40 -3.72 -25.15
CA TYR A 233 8.06 -4.06 -25.59
C TYR A 233 7.17 -2.84 -25.80
N PHE A 234 7.32 -1.79 -25.03
CA PHE A 234 6.61 -0.52 -25.29
C PHE A 234 7.09 0.14 -26.58
N ASN A 235 8.38 0.11 -26.88
CA ASN A 235 8.90 0.61 -28.15
C ASN A 235 8.38 -0.21 -29.34
N LYS A 236 8.28 -1.55 -29.21
CA LYS A 236 7.66 -2.40 -30.23
C LYS A 236 6.17 -2.09 -30.43
N ALA A 237 5.44 -1.81 -29.34
CA ALA A 237 4.04 -1.39 -29.42
C ALA A 237 3.89 -0.06 -30.18
N ILE A 238 4.71 0.95 -29.87
CA ILE A 238 4.73 2.25 -30.56
C ILE A 238 5.12 2.09 -32.01
N ALA A 239 6.10 1.23 -32.32
CA ALA A 239 6.51 0.97 -33.70
C ALA A 239 5.42 0.27 -34.52
N ALA A 240 4.61 -0.61 -33.89
CA ALA A 240 3.48 -1.28 -34.53
C ALA A 240 2.29 -0.33 -34.77
N ASP A 241 1.98 0.54 -33.79
CA ASP A 241 0.99 1.61 -33.93
C ASP A 241 1.34 2.82 -33.04
N PRO A 242 1.81 3.94 -33.61
CA PRO A 242 2.11 5.14 -32.84
C PRO A 242 0.92 5.76 -32.10
N ALA A 243 -0.32 5.42 -32.46
CA ALA A 243 -1.53 5.95 -31.85
C ALA A 243 -2.01 5.17 -30.59
N ILE A 244 -1.18 4.22 -30.09
CA ILE A 244 -1.48 3.40 -28.92
C ILE A 244 -1.37 4.22 -27.61
N ALA A 245 -2.42 4.93 -27.25
CA ALA A 245 -2.47 5.85 -26.10
C ALA A 245 -2.07 5.18 -24.76
N PRO A 246 -2.50 3.94 -24.42
CA PRO A 246 -2.16 3.30 -23.15
C PRO A 246 -0.65 3.14 -22.89
N VAL A 247 0.17 3.00 -23.92
CA VAL A 247 1.64 2.93 -23.76
C VAL A 247 2.17 4.24 -23.20
N TYR A 248 1.76 5.36 -23.76
CA TYR A 248 2.22 6.68 -23.32
C TYR A 248 1.74 7.01 -21.91
N PHE A 249 0.53 6.61 -21.55
CA PHE A 249 0.05 6.75 -20.18
C PHE A 249 0.87 5.90 -19.18
N SER A 250 1.22 4.66 -19.58
CA SER A 250 2.06 3.79 -18.76
C SER A 250 3.49 4.34 -18.61
N LEU A 251 4.05 4.91 -19.66
CA LEU A 251 5.36 5.60 -19.60
C LEU A 251 5.28 6.89 -18.78
N TYR A 252 4.21 7.67 -18.92
CA TYR A 252 3.99 8.85 -18.08
C TYR A 252 4.00 8.48 -16.60
N THR A 253 3.18 7.51 -16.20
CA THR A 253 3.07 7.09 -14.79
C THR A 253 4.39 6.49 -14.27
N TYR A 254 5.12 5.73 -15.09
CA TYR A 254 6.40 5.16 -14.72
C TYR A 254 7.48 6.23 -14.49
N TYR A 255 7.54 7.24 -15.36
CA TYR A 255 8.54 8.30 -15.28
C TYR A 255 8.15 9.50 -14.42
N ALA A 256 6.91 9.57 -13.92
CA ALA A 256 6.40 10.70 -13.14
C ALA A 256 7.25 11.01 -11.89
N GLU A 257 7.83 9.98 -11.27
CA GLU A 257 8.69 10.11 -10.08
C GLU A 257 10.21 10.10 -10.41
N VAL A 258 10.58 9.73 -11.65
CA VAL A 258 11.98 9.50 -12.04
C VAL A 258 12.53 10.60 -12.92
N SER A 259 11.73 11.08 -13.86
CA SER A 259 12.15 12.09 -14.86
C SER A 259 10.97 12.89 -15.37
N THR A 260 10.82 14.11 -14.85
CA THR A 260 9.73 15.01 -15.22
C THR A 260 9.68 15.32 -16.72
N ASN A 261 10.84 15.42 -17.40
CA ASN A 261 10.88 15.69 -18.85
C ASN A 261 10.37 14.52 -19.67
N ILE A 262 10.78 13.28 -19.34
CA ILE A 262 10.29 12.07 -20.03
C ILE A 262 8.79 11.90 -19.74
N ALA A 263 8.36 12.11 -18.50
CA ALA A 263 6.95 12.07 -18.13
C ALA A 263 6.13 13.08 -18.95
N LYS A 264 6.61 14.32 -19.10
CA LYS A 264 5.92 15.37 -19.90
C LYS A 264 5.72 14.94 -21.34
N THR A 265 6.78 14.47 -21.98
CA THR A 265 6.71 14.02 -23.38
C THR A 265 5.65 12.92 -23.56
N ASN A 266 5.63 11.95 -22.66
CA ASN A 266 4.65 10.87 -22.72
C ASN A 266 3.23 11.31 -22.37
N LEU A 267 3.07 12.26 -21.43
CA LEU A 267 1.76 12.85 -21.15
C LEU A 267 1.21 13.58 -22.38
N ASP A 268 2.04 14.36 -23.08
CA ASP A 268 1.61 15.08 -24.29
C ASP A 268 1.18 14.12 -25.39
N LEU A 269 1.91 13.02 -25.61
CA LEU A 269 1.55 11.99 -26.57
C LEU A 269 0.28 11.25 -26.16
N PHE A 270 0.11 10.94 -24.87
CA PHE A 270 -1.13 10.37 -24.36
C PHE A 270 -2.32 11.30 -24.67
N LEU A 271 -2.24 12.58 -24.32
CA LEU A 271 -3.30 13.57 -24.56
C LEU A 271 -3.56 13.82 -26.05
N GLN A 272 -2.55 13.60 -26.90
CA GLN A 272 -2.70 13.68 -28.35
C GLN A 272 -3.53 12.51 -28.91
N TYR A 273 -3.28 11.29 -28.43
CA TYR A 273 -3.84 10.07 -29.01
C TYR A 273 -5.07 9.52 -28.25
N ALA A 274 -5.26 9.88 -26.99
CA ALA A 274 -6.44 9.48 -26.22
C ALA A 274 -7.71 10.23 -26.67
N ASP A 275 -8.86 9.73 -26.26
CA ASP A 275 -10.13 10.48 -26.38
C ASP A 275 -10.05 11.81 -25.63
N LYS A 276 -10.82 12.79 -26.07
CA LYS A 276 -10.94 14.06 -25.33
C LYS A 276 -11.87 13.84 -24.13
N ASP A 277 -11.26 13.78 -22.96
CA ASP A 277 -11.98 13.64 -21.69
C ASP A 277 -11.53 14.72 -20.70
N PRO A 278 -12.46 15.46 -20.07
CA PRO A 278 -12.14 16.48 -19.08
C PRO A 278 -11.28 15.94 -17.92
N ILE A 279 -11.41 14.64 -17.58
CA ILE A 279 -10.61 14.02 -16.52
C ILE A 279 -9.10 14.02 -16.85
N PHE A 280 -8.72 14.03 -18.12
CA PHE A 280 -7.30 14.03 -18.52
C PHE A 280 -6.60 15.35 -18.24
N GLU A 281 -7.35 16.43 -18.03
CA GLU A 281 -6.80 17.70 -17.50
C GLU A 281 -6.23 17.53 -16.09
N TYR A 282 -6.75 16.56 -15.34
CA TYR A 282 -6.17 16.19 -14.03
C TYR A 282 -4.71 15.78 -14.16
N PHE A 283 -4.36 14.96 -15.14
CA PHE A 283 -2.97 14.52 -15.32
C PHE A 283 -2.04 15.69 -15.69
N SER A 284 -2.57 16.65 -16.45
CA SER A 284 -1.84 17.89 -16.75
C SER A 284 -1.63 18.73 -15.47
N ALA A 285 -2.63 18.84 -14.64
CA ALA A 285 -2.55 19.57 -13.37
C ALA A 285 -1.63 18.85 -12.34
N ASP A 286 -1.73 17.52 -12.25
CA ASP A 286 -0.84 16.70 -11.39
C ASP A 286 0.63 16.78 -11.86
N TYR A 287 0.88 16.74 -13.18
CA TYR A 287 2.21 16.95 -13.73
C TYR A 287 2.77 18.33 -13.33
N LEU A 288 2.00 19.40 -13.46
CA LEU A 288 2.40 20.73 -13.05
C LEU A 288 2.76 20.78 -11.55
N PHE A 289 1.98 20.10 -10.71
CA PHE A 289 2.29 19.96 -9.29
C PHE A 289 3.65 19.26 -9.07
N ARG A 290 3.86 18.10 -9.70
CA ARG A 290 5.10 17.30 -9.57
C ARG A 290 6.33 18.02 -10.10
N SER A 291 6.16 18.85 -11.13
CA SER A 291 7.23 19.68 -11.69
C SER A 291 7.48 20.98 -10.92
N GLY A 292 6.79 21.21 -9.78
CA GLY A 292 6.95 22.39 -8.93
C GLY A 292 6.22 23.66 -9.41
N GLN A 293 5.39 23.55 -10.45
CA GLN A 293 4.61 24.64 -11.00
C GLN A 293 3.25 24.75 -10.28
N PHE A 294 3.30 25.01 -8.95
CA PHE A 294 2.14 24.87 -8.06
C PHE A 294 1.01 25.84 -8.38
N GLU A 295 1.31 27.08 -8.78
CA GLU A 295 0.30 28.08 -9.14
C GLU A 295 -0.50 27.64 -10.37
N GLN A 296 0.18 27.17 -11.42
CA GLN A 296 -0.46 26.69 -12.65
C GLN A 296 -1.28 25.40 -12.39
N SER A 297 -0.73 24.50 -11.55
CA SER A 297 -1.45 23.31 -11.12
C SER A 297 -2.75 23.67 -10.39
N LEU A 298 -2.68 24.61 -9.45
CA LEU A 298 -3.86 25.06 -8.68
C LEU A 298 -4.89 25.73 -9.59
N GLU A 299 -4.46 26.56 -10.53
CA GLU A 299 -5.35 27.22 -11.50
C GLU A 299 -6.12 26.19 -12.32
N LYS A 300 -5.43 25.18 -12.89
CA LYS A 300 -6.07 24.09 -13.62
C LYS A 300 -7.02 23.28 -12.75
N ALA A 301 -6.60 22.90 -11.55
CA ALA A 301 -7.43 22.12 -10.63
C ALA A 301 -8.70 22.88 -10.22
N LYS A 302 -8.63 24.20 -10.01
CA LYS A 302 -9.79 25.04 -9.74
C LYS A 302 -10.71 25.20 -10.96
N ALA A 303 -10.17 25.27 -12.17
CA ALA A 303 -10.97 25.28 -13.39
C ALA A 303 -11.76 23.97 -13.55
N MET A 304 -11.15 22.83 -13.23
CA MET A 304 -11.83 21.53 -13.21
C MET A 304 -12.91 21.48 -12.12
N GLU A 305 -12.63 21.99 -10.93
CA GLU A 305 -13.63 22.10 -9.85
C GLU A 305 -14.84 22.95 -10.29
N ALA A 306 -14.59 24.11 -10.88
CA ALA A 306 -15.65 25.00 -11.38
C ALA A 306 -16.48 24.34 -12.49
N ALA A 307 -15.91 23.43 -13.26
CA ALA A 307 -16.60 22.60 -14.25
C ALA A 307 -17.36 21.39 -13.64
N GLY A 308 -17.40 21.26 -12.31
CA GLY A 308 -18.10 20.17 -11.61
C GLY A 308 -17.33 18.85 -11.55
N SER A 309 -16.03 18.85 -11.88
CA SER A 309 -15.23 17.61 -11.96
C SER A 309 -15.06 16.88 -10.62
N LEU A 310 -15.23 17.54 -9.47
CA LEU A 310 -15.18 16.88 -8.15
C LEU A 310 -16.24 15.79 -7.97
N THR A 311 -17.42 15.96 -8.56
CA THR A 311 -18.48 14.95 -8.50
C THR A 311 -18.14 13.72 -9.35
N ILE A 312 -17.50 13.94 -10.50
CA ILE A 312 -17.13 12.88 -11.45
C ILE A 312 -15.83 12.22 -11.03
N PHE A 313 -14.88 13.02 -10.52
CA PHE A 313 -13.55 12.58 -10.14
C PHE A 313 -13.17 13.11 -8.74
N PRO A 314 -13.63 12.45 -7.66
CA PRO A 314 -13.35 12.89 -6.29
C PRO A 314 -11.86 13.02 -5.95
N GLY A 315 -10.98 12.27 -6.64
CA GLY A 315 -9.52 12.36 -6.49
C GLY A 315 -8.92 13.74 -6.79
N LEU A 316 -9.65 14.61 -7.50
CA LEU A 316 -9.27 16.02 -7.70
C LEU A 316 -9.10 16.75 -6.35
N ALA A 317 -9.87 16.36 -5.32
CA ALA A 317 -9.75 16.93 -3.98
C ALA A 317 -8.36 16.73 -3.38
N VAL A 318 -7.71 15.61 -3.67
CA VAL A 318 -6.33 15.33 -3.23
C VAL A 318 -5.35 16.31 -3.85
N LEU A 319 -5.47 16.59 -5.14
CA LEU A 319 -4.60 17.53 -5.83
C LEU A 319 -4.83 18.98 -5.34
N LEU A 320 -6.08 19.37 -5.13
CA LEU A 320 -6.42 20.67 -4.53
C LEU A 320 -5.83 20.79 -3.13
N ALA A 321 -5.99 19.76 -2.29
CA ALA A 321 -5.41 19.75 -0.94
C ALA A 321 -3.88 19.86 -0.96
N LYS A 322 -3.20 19.12 -1.86
CA LYS A 322 -1.74 19.19 -2.04
C LYS A 322 -1.29 20.60 -2.44
N ASN A 323 -1.98 21.24 -3.37
CA ASN A 323 -1.67 22.60 -3.82
C ASN A 323 -1.87 23.63 -2.71
N TYR A 324 -2.99 23.58 -1.99
CA TYR A 324 -3.24 24.48 -0.87
C TYR A 324 -2.28 24.28 0.29
N ASP A 325 -1.89 23.03 0.58
CA ASP A 325 -0.86 22.73 1.58
C ASP A 325 0.51 23.34 1.17
N LYS A 326 0.89 23.27 -0.10
CA LYS A 326 2.10 23.92 -0.63
C LYS A 326 2.04 25.44 -0.54
N LYS A 327 0.86 26.03 -0.75
CA LYS A 327 0.62 27.46 -0.61
C LYS A 327 0.60 27.92 0.86
N GLY A 328 0.56 27.01 1.82
CA GLY A 328 0.46 27.30 3.26
C GLY A 328 -0.97 27.50 3.76
N ASP A 329 -1.97 27.34 2.90
CA ASP A 329 -3.39 27.44 3.28
C ASP A 329 -3.91 26.10 3.79
N SER A 330 -3.57 25.81 5.05
CA SER A 330 -3.96 24.55 5.68
C SER A 330 -5.47 24.40 5.86
N VAL A 331 -6.22 25.52 5.96
CA VAL A 331 -7.67 25.50 6.13
C VAL A 331 -8.35 25.00 4.85
N LEU A 332 -7.98 25.56 3.69
CA LEU A 332 -8.47 25.09 2.40
C LEU A 332 -7.96 23.69 2.09
N ALA A 333 -6.69 23.36 2.41
CA ALA A 333 -6.20 22.00 2.25
C ALA A 333 -7.06 20.98 3.03
N LYS A 334 -7.44 21.30 4.28
CA LYS A 334 -8.32 20.48 5.11
C LYS A 334 -9.72 20.35 4.49
N SER A 335 -10.31 21.43 4.02
CA SER A 335 -11.67 21.41 3.47
C SER A 335 -11.84 20.48 2.25
N TYR A 336 -10.76 20.18 1.53
CA TYR A 336 -10.76 19.22 0.44
C TYR A 336 -10.42 17.80 0.90
N ILE A 337 -9.38 17.63 1.73
CA ILE A 337 -8.90 16.27 2.03
C ILE A 337 -9.78 15.55 3.06
N GLU A 338 -10.34 16.24 4.04
CA GLU A 338 -11.12 15.62 5.12
C GLU A 338 -12.42 14.97 4.59
N PRO A 339 -13.26 15.62 3.77
CA PRO A 339 -14.43 14.99 3.16
C PRO A 339 -14.03 13.84 2.23
N TYR A 340 -12.96 13.99 1.45
CA TYR A 340 -12.49 12.96 0.54
C TYR A 340 -12.09 11.69 1.28
N ILE A 341 -11.19 11.80 2.27
CA ILE A 341 -10.67 10.65 3.00
C ILE A 341 -11.73 9.97 3.89
N THR A 342 -12.75 10.74 4.33
CA THR A 342 -13.83 10.22 5.18
C THR A 342 -14.87 9.48 4.37
N ASN A 343 -15.23 9.98 3.18
CA ASN A 343 -16.33 9.47 2.37
C ASN A 343 -15.89 8.41 1.34
N THR A 344 -14.59 8.33 1.04
CA THR A 344 -14.06 7.33 0.11
C THR A 344 -13.81 6.00 0.84
N THR A 345 -14.19 4.88 0.23
CA THR A 345 -13.95 3.55 0.77
C THR A 345 -12.45 3.19 0.72
N ALA A 346 -11.98 2.42 1.68
CA ALA A 346 -10.54 2.14 1.86
C ALA A 346 -9.90 1.42 0.65
N ASP A 347 -10.65 0.63 -0.08
CA ASP A 347 -10.22 -0.06 -1.30
C ASP A 347 -9.93 0.87 -2.48
N LYS A 348 -10.44 2.11 -2.43
CA LYS A 348 -10.22 3.15 -3.45
C LYS A 348 -9.17 4.18 -3.08
N LEU A 349 -8.69 4.15 -1.84
CA LEU A 349 -7.67 5.06 -1.34
C LEU A 349 -6.28 4.47 -1.56
N ILE A 350 -5.33 5.32 -1.94
CA ILE A 350 -3.92 4.95 -2.12
C ILE A 350 -3.03 5.57 -1.03
N ASN A 351 -1.81 5.07 -0.88
CA ASN A 351 -0.88 5.51 0.16
C ASN A 351 -0.69 7.03 0.22
N THR A 352 -0.60 7.68 -0.93
CA THR A 352 -0.40 9.14 -1.00
C THR A 352 -1.59 9.93 -0.49
N ASP A 353 -2.80 9.37 -0.51
CA ASP A 353 -4.00 10.01 0.03
C ASP A 353 -3.94 10.03 1.56
N TYR A 354 -3.51 8.93 2.16
CA TYR A 354 -3.28 8.88 3.61
C TYR A 354 -2.16 9.80 4.05
N GLU A 355 -1.06 9.90 3.28
CA GLU A 355 0.06 10.78 3.59
C GLU A 355 -0.34 12.26 3.64
N ILE A 356 -1.07 12.74 2.63
CA ILE A 356 -1.54 14.12 2.61
C ILE A 356 -2.60 14.38 3.68
N ALA A 357 -3.49 13.43 3.95
CA ALA A 357 -4.47 13.53 5.01
C ALA A 357 -3.78 13.68 6.38
N VAL A 358 -2.82 12.80 6.70
CA VAL A 358 -2.04 12.90 7.94
C VAL A 358 -1.30 14.23 8.01
N LYS A 359 -0.63 14.65 6.94
CA LYS A 359 0.13 15.89 6.88
C LYS A 359 -0.74 17.13 7.14
N VAL A 360 -1.92 17.18 6.56
CA VAL A 360 -2.83 18.34 6.67
C VAL A 360 -3.60 18.31 7.99
N LEU A 361 -4.27 17.18 8.29
CA LEU A 361 -5.17 17.07 9.43
C LEU A 361 -4.42 17.09 10.78
N SER A 362 -3.17 16.62 10.83
CA SER A 362 -2.36 16.69 12.06
C SER A 362 -2.03 18.13 12.52
N LYS A 363 -2.25 19.12 11.66
CA LYS A 363 -2.10 20.54 12.03
C LYS A 363 -3.28 21.09 12.84
N PHE A 364 -4.38 20.34 12.92
CA PHE A 364 -5.63 20.77 13.56
C PHE A 364 -5.89 19.95 14.81
N SER A 365 -6.11 20.65 15.93
CA SER A 365 -6.54 20.01 17.16
C SER A 365 -7.88 19.30 16.96
N GLY A 366 -8.00 18.06 17.50
CA GLY A 366 -9.22 17.26 17.38
C GLY A 366 -9.30 16.32 16.16
N SER A 367 -8.39 16.43 15.20
CA SER A 367 -8.38 15.51 14.02
C SER A 367 -7.74 14.16 14.30
N GLN A 368 -7.03 13.98 15.41
CA GLN A 368 -6.24 12.79 15.72
C GLN A 368 -7.08 11.51 15.78
N ALA A 369 -8.23 11.56 16.46
CA ALA A 369 -9.11 10.41 16.58
C ALA A 369 -9.65 9.95 15.21
N THR A 370 -10.02 10.90 14.36
CA THR A 370 -10.45 10.60 12.97
C THR A 370 -9.33 9.96 12.17
N LEU A 371 -8.10 10.48 12.27
CA LEU A 371 -6.94 9.93 11.56
C LEU A 371 -6.60 8.50 12.01
N VAL A 372 -6.66 8.22 13.32
CA VAL A 372 -6.48 6.86 13.85
C VAL A 372 -7.46 5.89 13.20
N VAL A 373 -8.75 6.22 13.21
CA VAL A 373 -9.80 5.38 12.60
C VAL A 373 -9.57 5.15 11.09
N ILE A 374 -9.16 6.19 10.37
CA ILE A 374 -8.86 6.10 8.93
C ILE A 374 -7.69 5.16 8.67
N LEU A 375 -6.61 5.28 9.43
CA LEU A 375 -5.42 4.42 9.29
C LEU A 375 -5.72 2.97 9.69
N GLU A 376 -6.53 2.73 10.72
CA GLU A 376 -6.98 1.38 11.09
C GLU A 376 -7.77 0.71 9.97
N LYS A 377 -8.67 1.45 9.31
CA LYS A 377 -9.39 0.94 8.13
C LYS A 377 -8.43 0.61 6.98
N ALA A 378 -7.43 1.46 6.74
CA ALA A 378 -6.42 1.21 5.71
C ALA A 378 -5.61 -0.08 6.00
N ILE A 379 -5.19 -0.27 7.27
CA ILE A 379 -4.46 -1.46 7.70
C ILE A 379 -5.32 -2.74 7.55
N ALA A 380 -6.61 -2.64 7.85
CA ALA A 380 -7.52 -3.77 7.71
C ALA A 380 -7.77 -4.15 6.23
N ALA A 381 -7.90 -3.16 5.36
CA ALA A 381 -8.19 -3.38 3.94
C ALA A 381 -6.96 -3.84 3.12
N ASP A 382 -5.75 -3.41 3.49
CA ASP A 382 -4.54 -3.73 2.73
C ASP A 382 -4.00 -5.12 3.07
N THR A 383 -3.59 -5.88 2.06
CA THR A 383 -2.96 -7.21 2.23
C THR A 383 -1.44 -7.15 2.26
N ALA A 384 -0.83 -6.08 1.73
CA ALA A 384 0.61 -5.95 1.60
C ALA A 384 1.26 -5.52 2.93
N LYS A 385 2.18 -6.34 3.44
CA LYS A 385 2.94 -6.07 4.67
C LYS A 385 3.63 -4.69 4.65
N VAL A 386 4.20 -4.31 3.51
CA VAL A 386 4.93 -3.05 3.35
C VAL A 386 4.03 -1.83 3.55
N ASN A 387 2.81 -1.87 3.04
CA ASN A 387 1.84 -0.79 3.19
C ASN A 387 1.33 -0.71 4.64
N LYS A 388 1.00 -1.86 5.26
CA LYS A 388 0.62 -1.90 6.69
C LYS A 388 1.69 -1.30 7.59
N LEU A 389 2.96 -1.60 7.33
CA LEU A 389 4.08 -1.00 8.07
C LEU A 389 4.11 0.52 7.89
N LYS A 390 3.84 1.02 6.69
CA LYS A 390 3.76 2.45 6.40
C LYS A 390 2.62 3.13 7.16
N TYR A 391 1.42 2.53 7.18
CA TYR A 391 0.27 3.07 7.92
C TYR A 391 0.51 3.08 9.44
N TYR A 392 1.03 2.01 10.01
CA TYR A 392 1.42 2.00 11.42
C TYR A 392 2.45 3.07 11.76
N LYS A 393 3.43 3.26 10.86
CA LYS A 393 4.44 4.30 11.01
C LYS A 393 3.84 5.71 11.01
N LEU A 394 2.98 6.02 10.04
CA LEU A 394 2.26 7.29 9.99
C LEU A 394 1.45 7.54 11.26
N GLY A 395 0.77 6.51 11.78
CA GLY A 395 -0.05 6.59 12.98
C GLY A 395 0.79 6.89 14.22
N TYR A 396 1.84 6.12 14.51
CA TYR A 396 2.62 6.36 15.71
C TYR A 396 3.42 7.67 15.65
N GLU A 397 3.93 8.09 14.48
CA GLU A 397 4.63 9.37 14.33
C GLU A 397 3.69 10.58 14.51
N MET A 398 2.42 10.45 14.11
CA MET A 398 1.40 11.46 14.37
C MET A 398 1.09 11.55 15.88
N LEU A 399 0.90 10.40 16.54
CA LEU A 399 0.60 10.31 17.97
C LEU A 399 1.76 10.83 18.82
N GLU A 400 3.01 10.58 18.40
CA GLU A 400 4.21 11.15 19.02
C GLU A 400 4.19 12.68 19.01
N LYS A 401 3.91 13.29 17.84
CA LYS A 401 3.86 14.76 17.68
C LYS A 401 2.76 15.43 18.51
N THR A 402 1.73 14.69 18.85
CA THR A 402 0.57 15.17 19.62
C THR A 402 0.64 14.76 21.09
N ASN A 403 1.73 14.14 21.53
CA ASN A 403 1.97 13.66 22.90
C ASN A 403 0.93 12.64 23.39
N MET A 404 0.29 11.90 22.49
CA MET A 404 -0.66 10.83 22.81
C MET A 404 0.10 9.50 23.04
N TYR A 405 0.99 9.49 24.03
CA TYR A 405 1.98 8.43 24.22
C TYR A 405 1.38 7.04 24.52
N ALA A 406 0.23 6.96 25.18
CA ALA A 406 -0.42 5.69 25.45
C ALA A 406 -0.92 5.00 24.17
N ASP A 407 -1.45 5.76 23.24
CA ASP A 407 -1.88 5.25 21.95
C ASP A 407 -0.68 5.05 21.01
N GLU A 408 0.32 5.94 21.03
CA GLU A 408 1.59 5.75 20.33
C GLU A 408 2.22 4.39 20.68
N LEU A 409 2.21 4.01 21.97
CA LEU A 409 2.75 2.74 22.43
C LEU A 409 2.06 1.54 21.78
N LYS A 410 0.73 1.55 21.69
CA LYS A 410 -0.06 0.49 21.02
C LYS A 410 0.28 0.41 19.53
N TRP A 411 0.32 1.56 18.86
CA TRP A 411 0.62 1.64 17.43
C TRP A 411 2.05 1.19 17.12
N TYR A 412 3.03 1.61 17.93
CA TYR A 412 4.42 1.19 17.77
C TYR A 412 4.61 -0.29 18.09
N ALA A 413 3.89 -0.85 19.07
CA ALA A 413 3.91 -2.29 19.36
C ALA A 413 3.43 -3.11 18.16
N ASN A 414 2.32 -2.71 17.52
CA ASN A 414 1.80 -3.37 16.32
C ASN A 414 2.78 -3.23 15.13
N TYR A 415 3.36 -2.05 14.93
CA TYR A 415 4.40 -1.84 13.94
C TYR A 415 5.59 -2.78 14.14
N SER A 416 6.08 -2.86 15.38
CA SER A 416 7.25 -3.66 15.73
C SER A 416 6.99 -5.16 15.61
N ALA A 417 5.81 -5.63 16.04
CA ALA A 417 5.37 -7.01 15.87
C ALA A 417 5.32 -7.41 14.40
N LEU A 418 4.73 -6.54 13.55
CA LEU A 418 4.66 -6.78 12.11
C LEU A 418 6.04 -6.73 11.45
N ARG A 419 6.93 -5.82 11.89
CA ARG A 419 8.31 -5.72 11.40
C ARG A 419 9.12 -6.98 11.72
N GLY A 420 8.96 -7.53 12.93
CA GLY A 420 9.59 -8.78 13.36
C GLY A 420 11.08 -8.68 13.71
N VAL A 421 11.62 -7.47 13.91
CA VAL A 421 13.03 -7.22 14.22
C VAL A 421 13.16 -6.43 15.52
N LYS A 422 13.94 -6.97 16.47
CA LYS A 422 14.29 -6.32 17.75
C LYS A 422 15.74 -5.80 17.71
N ASP A 423 15.97 -4.74 16.94
CA ASP A 423 17.25 -4.04 16.86
C ASP A 423 17.38 -2.96 17.96
N GLU A 424 18.50 -2.22 17.96
CA GLU A 424 18.73 -1.13 18.90
C GLU A 424 17.61 -0.07 18.86
N VAL A 425 17.09 0.23 17.67
CA VAL A 425 16.00 1.20 17.47
C VAL A 425 14.71 0.72 18.13
N TYR A 426 14.41 -0.58 18.04
CA TYR A 426 13.24 -1.17 18.71
C TYR A 426 13.28 -0.94 20.22
N TYR A 427 14.39 -1.30 20.87
CA TYR A 427 14.51 -1.16 22.32
C TYR A 427 14.49 0.30 22.77
N TYR A 428 15.23 1.16 22.06
CA TYR A 428 15.27 2.58 22.32
C TYR A 428 13.86 3.20 22.22
N LYS A 429 13.16 3.00 21.10
CA LYS A 429 11.87 3.62 20.84
C LYS A 429 10.79 3.09 21.79
N THR A 430 10.69 1.76 21.97
CA THR A 430 9.72 1.14 22.89
C THR A 430 9.90 1.67 24.33
N THR A 431 11.15 1.70 24.83
CA THR A 431 11.43 2.19 26.18
C THR A 431 11.12 3.69 26.30
N SER A 432 11.48 4.48 25.28
CA SER A 432 11.22 5.93 25.29
C SER A 432 9.73 6.25 25.33
N ILE A 433 8.93 5.59 24.50
CA ILE A 433 7.49 5.76 24.46
C ILE A 433 6.86 5.32 25.79
N ALA A 434 7.27 4.18 26.34
CA ALA A 434 6.79 3.67 27.61
C ALA A 434 7.09 4.64 28.78
N ILE A 435 8.29 5.26 28.79
CA ILE A 435 8.65 6.30 29.76
C ILE A 435 7.71 7.51 29.63
N ASN A 436 7.48 7.97 28.41
CA ASN A 436 6.63 9.13 28.16
C ASN A 436 5.15 8.84 28.50
N ALA A 437 4.70 7.61 28.25
CA ALA A 437 3.38 7.11 28.62
C ALA A 437 3.22 6.84 30.14
N LYS A 438 4.31 6.96 30.92
CA LYS A 438 4.39 6.62 32.37
C LYS A 438 4.14 5.12 32.66
N GLU A 439 4.37 4.27 31.70
CA GLU A 439 4.27 2.80 31.82
C GLU A 439 5.60 2.26 32.40
N GLY A 440 5.85 2.57 33.67
CA GLY A 440 7.13 2.31 34.33
C GLY A 440 7.57 0.85 34.33
N ALA A 441 6.66 -0.10 34.52
CA ALA A 441 6.96 -1.54 34.50
C ALA A 441 7.45 -2.00 33.12
N LEU A 442 6.73 -1.62 32.04
CA LEU A 442 7.14 -1.93 30.68
C LEU A 442 8.47 -1.25 30.33
N ALA A 443 8.61 0.02 30.68
CA ALA A 443 9.85 0.78 30.45
C ALA A 443 11.06 0.11 31.11
N SER A 444 10.92 -0.32 32.38
CA SER A 444 12.00 -1.02 33.11
C SER A 444 12.34 -2.36 32.48
N THR A 445 11.34 -3.17 32.13
CA THR A 445 11.54 -4.46 31.48
C THR A 445 12.28 -4.29 30.15
N THR A 446 11.80 -3.39 29.28
CA THR A 446 12.40 -3.16 27.96
C THR A 446 13.80 -2.55 28.06
N ALA A 447 14.06 -1.66 29.06
CA ALA A 447 15.39 -1.11 29.30
C ALA A 447 16.40 -2.17 29.74
N LYS A 448 15.99 -3.12 30.60
CA LYS A 448 16.83 -4.27 30.98
C LYS A 448 17.13 -5.19 29.80
N GLU A 449 16.14 -5.47 28.96
CA GLU A 449 16.35 -6.20 27.70
C GLU A 449 17.30 -5.45 26.76
N TYR A 450 17.19 -4.11 26.69
CA TYR A 450 18.11 -3.28 25.90
C TYR A 450 19.55 -3.41 26.38
N ILE A 451 19.79 -3.31 27.69
CA ILE A 451 21.12 -3.50 28.28
C ILE A 451 21.67 -4.88 27.94
N ALA A 452 20.85 -5.93 28.05
CA ALA A 452 21.27 -7.30 27.77
C ALA A 452 21.62 -7.51 26.29
N ALA A 453 20.84 -6.92 25.37
CA ALA A 453 21.07 -7.05 23.94
C ALA A 453 22.21 -6.17 23.41
N PHE A 454 22.45 -5.01 24.04
CA PHE A 454 23.42 -3.99 23.63
C PHE A 454 24.20 -3.43 24.83
N PRO A 455 25.03 -4.23 25.49
CA PRO A 455 25.69 -3.86 26.76
C PRO A 455 26.72 -2.72 26.64
N ASP A 456 27.15 -2.40 25.43
CA ASP A 456 28.09 -1.30 25.17
C ASP A 456 27.39 0.04 24.87
N LYS A 457 26.06 0.05 24.85
CA LYS A 457 25.28 1.25 24.53
C LYS A 457 24.79 1.97 25.79
N PRO A 458 25.11 3.25 25.99
CA PRO A 458 24.74 4.00 27.20
C PRO A 458 23.24 4.23 27.36
N ASN A 459 22.51 4.22 26.24
CA ASN A 459 21.06 4.54 26.23
C ASN A 459 20.25 3.55 27.07
N GLY A 460 20.54 2.25 27.02
CA GLY A 460 19.83 1.24 27.81
C GLY A 460 19.92 1.53 29.32
N TYR A 461 21.10 1.86 29.80
CA TYR A 461 21.36 2.17 31.20
C TYR A 461 20.64 3.45 31.63
N SER A 462 20.73 4.52 30.84
CA SER A 462 20.05 5.79 31.12
C SER A 462 18.53 5.65 31.13
N MET A 463 17.98 4.85 30.21
CA MET A 463 16.54 4.58 30.16
C MET A 463 16.08 3.71 31.35
N ASN A 464 16.89 2.74 31.80
CA ASN A 464 16.58 1.95 32.98
C ASN A 464 16.45 2.84 34.23
N VAL A 465 17.37 3.79 34.41
CA VAL A 465 17.27 4.76 35.51
C VAL A 465 16.04 5.65 35.38
N ARG A 466 15.69 6.11 34.16
CA ARG A 466 14.46 6.91 33.94
C ARG A 466 13.20 6.11 34.23
N ALA A 467 13.14 4.85 33.83
CA ALA A 467 12.03 3.96 34.12
C ALA A 467 11.89 3.67 35.62
N ALA A 468 13.03 3.44 36.30
CA ALA A 468 13.08 3.23 37.74
C ALA A 468 12.56 4.43 38.53
N ARG A 469 12.80 5.67 38.08
CA ARG A 469 12.24 6.91 38.70
C ARG A 469 10.72 6.99 38.63
N ILE A 470 10.07 6.35 37.63
CA ILE A 470 8.62 6.27 37.53
C ILE A 470 8.06 5.31 38.59
N LEU A 471 8.80 4.20 38.84
CA LEU A 471 8.38 3.14 39.75
C LEU A 471 8.73 3.43 41.22
N ASP A 472 9.77 4.22 41.45
CA ASP A 472 10.33 4.52 42.77
C ASP A 472 10.53 6.04 42.92
N THR A 473 9.41 6.77 42.91
CA THR A 473 9.41 8.24 42.94
C THR A 473 9.95 8.83 44.25
N ALA A 474 9.79 8.11 45.35
CA ALA A 474 10.32 8.50 46.67
C ALA A 474 11.74 8.00 46.90
N ASN A 475 12.32 7.25 45.98
CA ASN A 475 13.66 6.65 46.09
C ASN A 475 13.84 5.84 47.39
N ASN A 476 12.88 5.04 47.77
CA ASN A 476 12.90 4.25 49.01
C ASN A 476 12.53 2.76 48.81
N LEU A 477 12.11 2.35 47.59
CA LEU A 477 11.76 0.97 47.27
C LEU A 477 12.98 0.13 46.79
N GLY A 478 14.13 0.78 46.56
CA GLY A 478 15.32 0.14 46.05
C GLY A 478 15.38 -0.04 44.54
N ILE A 479 14.30 0.23 43.80
CA ILE A 479 14.23 0.06 42.34
C ILE A 479 15.15 1.07 41.64
N LEU A 480 15.09 2.34 42.07
CA LEU A 480 15.96 3.38 41.53
C LEU A 480 17.42 3.15 41.93
N PHE A 481 17.64 2.72 43.19
CA PHE A 481 18.95 2.33 43.70
C PHE A 481 19.65 1.28 42.84
N GLU A 482 18.96 0.17 42.52
CA GLU A 482 19.50 -0.88 41.66
C GLU A 482 19.83 -0.38 40.26
N ALA A 483 18.91 0.37 39.63
CA ALA A 483 19.11 0.89 38.28
C ALA A 483 20.30 1.85 38.19
N VAL A 484 20.51 2.69 39.22
CA VAL A 484 21.65 3.61 39.30
C VAL A 484 22.96 2.87 39.51
N ASN A 485 23.00 1.80 40.31
CA ASN A 485 24.21 0.99 40.49
C ASN A 485 24.60 0.30 39.17
N VAL A 486 23.66 -0.32 38.47
CA VAL A 486 23.90 -0.91 37.14
C VAL A 486 24.42 0.14 36.14
N GLN A 487 23.91 1.35 36.18
CA GLN A 487 24.44 2.44 35.34
C GLN A 487 25.84 2.87 35.77
N ASN A 488 26.14 2.93 37.08
CA ASN A 488 27.47 3.30 37.59
C ASN A 488 28.55 2.32 37.15
N GLU A 489 28.27 1.00 37.14
CA GLU A 489 29.19 0.00 36.63
C GLU A 489 29.59 0.25 35.16
N PHE A 490 28.64 0.68 34.34
CA PHE A 490 28.88 1.08 32.96
C PHE A 490 29.70 2.38 32.88
N LEU A 491 29.32 3.41 33.64
CA LEU A 491 29.93 4.75 33.59
C LEU A 491 31.39 4.73 34.08
N LEU A 492 31.73 3.85 35.07
CA LEU A 492 33.08 3.70 35.61
C LEU A 492 34.10 3.17 34.59
N LYS A 493 33.63 2.62 33.45
CA LYS A 493 34.55 2.20 32.37
C LYS A 493 35.28 3.39 31.73
N ASP A 494 34.75 4.61 31.85
CA ASP A 494 35.39 5.85 31.38
C ASP A 494 35.01 7.01 32.33
N LEU A 495 35.77 7.11 33.42
CA LEU A 495 35.55 8.11 34.44
C LEU A 495 35.65 9.54 33.90
N THR A 496 36.60 9.79 32.99
CA THR A 496 36.83 11.13 32.45
C THR A 496 35.63 11.66 31.70
N LYS A 497 35.04 10.83 30.85
CA LYS A 497 33.87 11.16 30.04
C LYS A 497 32.59 11.25 30.88
N ASN A 498 32.46 10.41 31.89
CA ASN A 498 31.19 10.19 32.61
C ASN A 498 31.13 10.86 34.00
N LYS A 499 32.12 11.70 34.34
CA LYS A 499 32.30 12.36 35.64
C LYS A 499 30.99 12.96 36.19
N GLN A 500 30.29 13.79 35.41
CA GLN A 500 29.08 14.46 35.86
C GLN A 500 27.91 13.49 36.09
N ALA A 501 27.78 12.47 35.24
CA ALA A 501 26.74 11.45 35.35
C ALA A 501 26.93 10.61 36.62
N LEU A 502 28.18 10.26 36.97
CA LEU A 502 28.52 9.55 38.19
C LEU A 502 28.21 10.39 39.44
N ILE A 503 28.55 11.67 39.44
CA ILE A 503 28.21 12.59 40.55
C ILE A 503 26.69 12.61 40.78
N ASN A 504 25.89 12.82 39.71
CA ASN A 504 24.44 12.85 39.82
C ASN A 504 23.86 11.51 40.33
N ASN A 505 24.46 10.40 39.92
CA ASN A 505 24.07 9.08 40.38
C ASN A 505 24.43 8.87 41.86
N TYR A 506 25.61 9.30 42.33
CA TYR A 506 25.95 9.22 43.72
C TYR A 506 25.03 10.08 44.59
N TYR A 507 24.62 11.28 44.16
CA TYR A 507 23.60 12.05 44.85
C TYR A 507 22.25 11.31 44.95
N THR A 508 21.86 10.57 43.91
CA THR A 508 20.66 9.73 43.94
C THR A 508 20.77 8.62 44.99
N LEU A 509 21.95 7.99 45.10
CA LEU A 509 22.24 6.97 46.12
C LEU A 509 22.32 7.55 47.52
N ILE A 510 22.89 8.76 47.71
CA ILE A 510 22.85 9.49 48.97
C ILE A 510 21.41 9.74 49.42
N GLY A 511 20.54 10.16 48.51
CA GLY A 511 19.11 10.35 48.80
C GLY A 511 18.46 9.04 49.25
N TYR A 512 18.67 7.93 48.55
CA TYR A 512 18.16 6.62 48.96
C TYR A 512 18.61 6.21 50.37
N TYR A 513 19.90 6.32 50.65
CA TYR A 513 20.43 5.98 51.98
C TYR A 513 19.96 6.93 53.07
N ASN A 514 19.66 8.19 52.74
CA ASN A 514 19.04 9.11 53.72
C ASN A 514 17.61 8.67 54.06
N GLU A 515 16.80 8.35 53.05
CA GLU A 515 15.40 7.93 53.26
C GLU A 515 15.31 6.57 54.00
N THR A 516 16.24 5.66 53.71
CA THR A 516 16.29 4.34 54.34
C THR A 516 17.11 4.32 55.65
N LYS A 517 17.58 5.49 56.12
CA LYS A 517 18.42 5.66 57.30
C LYS A 517 19.76 4.86 57.30
N GLY A 518 20.25 4.54 56.13
CA GLY A 518 21.54 3.88 55.91
C GLY A 518 22.72 4.86 55.93
N TYR A 519 22.88 5.63 57.00
CA TYR A 519 23.77 6.80 57.01
C TYR A 519 25.26 6.46 56.81
N GLU A 520 25.74 5.27 57.24
CA GLU A 520 27.09 4.81 56.94
C GLU A 520 27.33 4.70 55.41
N ASN A 521 26.38 4.12 54.70
CA ASN A 521 26.45 4.05 53.24
C ASN A 521 26.29 5.41 52.57
N ALA A 522 25.47 6.29 53.13
CA ALA A 522 25.38 7.68 52.67
C ALA A 522 26.73 8.40 52.74
N VAL A 523 27.47 8.20 53.82
CA VAL A 523 28.84 8.75 53.97
C VAL A 523 29.77 8.20 52.91
N LEU A 524 29.74 6.86 52.63
CA LEU A 524 30.52 6.28 51.56
C LEU A 524 30.23 6.86 50.18
N MET A 525 28.95 7.15 49.88
CA MET A 525 28.59 7.79 48.62
C MET A 525 29.04 9.25 48.56
N CYS A 526 29.01 9.96 49.70
CA CYS A 526 29.61 11.29 49.77
C CYS A 526 31.10 11.26 49.46
N ASP A 527 31.84 10.24 49.99
CA ASP A 527 33.24 10.07 49.69
C ASP A 527 33.49 9.87 48.20
N LYS A 528 32.64 9.08 47.52
CA LYS A 528 32.72 8.89 46.06
C LYS A 528 32.53 10.20 45.28
N VAL A 529 31.67 11.10 45.74
CA VAL A 529 31.54 12.41 45.12
C VAL A 529 32.77 13.26 45.37
N LEU A 530 33.31 13.24 46.60
CA LEU A 530 34.51 14.00 46.98
C LEU A 530 35.80 13.46 46.33
N GLU A 531 35.87 12.18 45.99
CA GLU A 531 36.94 11.64 45.14
C GLU A 531 36.98 12.31 43.76
N ILE A 532 35.82 12.74 43.26
CA ILE A 532 35.66 13.40 41.92
C ILE A 532 35.75 14.93 42.04
N VAL A 533 35.15 15.48 43.08
CA VAL A 533 35.12 16.94 43.38
C VAL A 533 35.45 17.15 44.86
N PRO A 534 36.75 17.26 45.23
CA PRO A 534 37.19 17.27 46.64
C PRO A 534 36.58 18.36 47.51
N GLU A 535 36.22 19.51 46.96
CA GLU A 535 35.74 20.67 47.73
C GLU A 535 34.26 20.94 47.49
N ASP A 536 33.44 19.94 47.07
CA ASP A 536 32.02 20.15 46.88
C ASP A 536 31.31 20.50 48.20
N PRO A 537 30.85 21.76 48.39
CA PRO A 537 30.35 22.22 49.68
C PRO A 537 29.06 21.51 50.10
N THR A 538 28.22 21.13 49.13
CA THR A 538 26.95 20.42 49.38
C THR A 538 27.21 19.02 49.91
N THR A 539 28.18 18.32 49.33
CA THR A 539 28.57 16.97 49.76
C THR A 539 29.25 17.00 51.12
N LEU A 540 30.16 17.94 51.38
CA LEU A 540 30.80 18.12 52.67
C LEU A 540 29.79 18.37 53.78
N GLN A 541 28.78 19.25 53.55
CA GLN A 541 27.73 19.51 54.52
C GLN A 541 26.85 18.28 54.78
N ALA A 542 26.44 17.56 53.70
CA ALA A 542 25.65 16.34 53.82
C ALA A 542 26.37 15.24 54.57
N LYS A 543 27.66 15.02 54.27
CA LYS A 543 28.52 14.08 54.97
C LYS A 543 28.61 14.38 56.47
N GLY A 544 28.81 15.66 56.83
CA GLY A 544 28.84 16.10 58.23
C GLY A 544 27.52 15.83 58.97
N MET A 545 26.39 16.00 58.27
CA MET A 545 25.05 15.70 58.83
C MET A 545 24.90 14.19 59.08
N PHE A 546 25.29 13.33 58.13
CA PHE A 546 25.19 11.88 58.29
C PHE A 546 26.08 11.35 59.38
N ILE A 547 27.30 11.85 59.52
CA ILE A 547 28.20 11.49 60.64
C ILE A 547 27.54 11.80 61.97
N LYS A 548 26.93 13.00 62.13
CA LYS A 548 26.20 13.36 63.36
C LYS A 548 25.02 12.43 63.63
N ASN A 549 24.26 12.04 62.60
CA ASN A 549 23.13 11.11 62.75
C ASN A 549 23.63 9.72 63.23
N ILE A 550 24.75 9.21 62.68
CA ILE A 550 25.40 7.96 63.12
C ILE A 550 25.78 8.03 64.59
N GLU A 551 26.39 9.15 65.02
CA GLU A 551 26.77 9.36 66.42
C GLU A 551 25.56 9.37 67.37
N ILE A 552 24.47 10.06 66.97
CA ILE A 552 23.22 10.10 67.72
C ILE A 552 22.65 8.68 67.89
N ILE A 553 22.59 7.88 66.79
CA ILE A 553 22.06 6.53 66.82
C ILE A 553 22.91 5.64 67.73
N LYS A 554 24.24 5.72 67.62
CA LYS A 554 25.16 5.00 68.51
C LYS A 554 24.99 5.36 69.97
N LYS A 555 24.81 6.66 70.30
CA LYS A 555 24.51 7.12 71.64
C LYS A 555 23.16 6.60 72.18
N MET A 556 22.11 6.58 71.33
CA MET A 556 20.80 6.02 71.68
C MET A 556 20.83 4.50 71.90
N GLN A 557 21.62 3.78 71.13
CA GLN A 557 21.81 2.32 71.28
C GLN A 557 22.55 2.01 72.60
N ASN A 558 23.59 2.77 72.89
CA ASN A 558 24.36 2.60 74.11
C ASN A 558 23.58 3.06 75.39
N SER A 559 22.63 3.96 75.26
CA SER A 559 21.77 4.44 76.37
C SER A 559 20.59 3.52 76.68
N LYS A 560 20.17 2.69 75.75
CA LYS A 560 19.14 1.66 75.95
C LYS A 560 19.78 0.30 76.27
N GLY A 561 20.43 0.14 77.41
CA GLY A 561 21.09 -1.09 77.83
C GLY A 561 20.33 -2.36 77.40
N GLY A 562 20.90 -3.12 76.48
CA GLY A 562 20.72 -4.56 76.34
C GLY A 562 19.41 -5.08 75.76
N VAL A 563 19.01 -4.65 74.55
CA VAL A 563 18.15 -5.49 73.70
C VAL A 563 18.84 -5.68 72.37
N PRO A 564 19.12 -6.92 71.92
CA PRO A 564 19.76 -7.16 70.63
C PRO A 564 18.80 -6.70 69.52
N ALA A 565 19.35 -5.96 68.53
CA ALA A 565 18.62 -5.59 67.33
C ALA A 565 18.12 -6.86 66.58
N PRO A 566 16.91 -6.83 66.01
CA PRO A 566 16.47 -7.93 65.19
C PRO A 566 17.38 -8.09 63.96
N PRO A 567 17.66 -9.31 63.53
CA PRO A 567 18.54 -9.55 62.40
C PRO A 567 18.01 -8.91 61.14
N VAL A 568 18.85 -8.17 60.45
CA VAL A 568 18.57 -7.63 59.13
C VAL A 568 18.47 -8.84 58.19
N GLU A 569 17.26 -9.14 57.75
CA GLU A 569 17.02 -10.11 56.71
C GLU A 569 17.73 -9.66 55.43
N LYS A 570 18.71 -10.43 54.99
CA LYS A 570 19.25 -10.31 53.63
C LYS A 570 18.12 -10.61 52.62
N PRO A 571 17.97 -9.85 51.53
CA PRO A 571 17.07 -10.22 50.47
C PRO A 571 17.40 -11.66 50.00
N ALA A 572 16.40 -12.53 50.02
CA ALA A 572 16.51 -13.90 49.58
C ALA A 572 16.90 -13.94 48.09
N ALA A 573 18.03 -14.59 47.82
CA ALA A 573 18.36 -14.99 46.46
C ALA A 573 17.32 -16.02 46.00
N ASP A 574 16.56 -15.66 45.01
CA ASP A 574 15.57 -16.54 44.39
C ASP A 574 16.29 -17.65 43.60
N THR A 575 16.39 -18.84 44.23
CA THR A 575 16.81 -20.05 43.56
C THR A 575 15.59 -20.82 43.11
N THR A 576 15.02 -20.46 41.98
CA THR A 576 14.13 -21.35 41.28
C THR A 576 14.91 -22.41 40.51
N GLN A 577 15.08 -23.56 41.11
CA GLN A 577 15.46 -24.78 40.42
C GLN A 577 14.33 -25.25 39.50
N THR A 578 14.65 -25.34 38.23
CA THR A 578 13.87 -26.09 37.23
C THR A 578 13.72 -27.55 37.64
N LYS A 579 12.49 -28.02 37.86
CA LYS A 579 12.15 -29.44 37.74
C LYS A 579 11.51 -29.70 36.40
N LYS A 580 12.17 -30.57 35.63
CA LYS A 580 11.57 -31.25 34.46
C LYS A 580 10.47 -32.21 34.94
N GLY A 581 9.37 -32.23 34.23
CA GLY A 581 8.31 -33.21 34.25
C GLY A 581 7.34 -32.91 33.09
#